data_c7c2b5f32f8f339c0854c0c6cb9f9375
#
_entry.id   c7c2b5f32f8f339c0854c0c6cb9f9375
#
_cell.length_a   1.000
_cell.length_b   1.000
_cell.length_c   1.000
_cell.angle_alpha   90.00
_cell.angle_beta   90.00
_cell.angle_gamma   90.00
#
_symmetry.space_group_name_H-M   'P 1'
#
loop_
_entity.id
_entity.type
_entity.pdbx_description
1 polymer ?
#
loop_
_entity_poly.entity_id
_entity_poly.type
_entity_poly.pdbx_seq_one_letter_code
_entity_poly.pdbx_strand_id
1 'polypeptide(L)' 'MEELSFSVPGMTCGHCVAAVRGEIEKVPGVRAVTVDLETKAVVVTGTNVHRAAVRAAVDEAGYEASG' A
#
# COMPACT_ATOMS: atom_id res chain seq x y z
N MET A 1 2.91 6.58 -16.04
CA MET A 1 2.92 5.90 -14.73
C MET A 1 2.07 6.70 -13.75
N GLU A 2 1.31 6.01 -12.94
CA GLU A 2 0.45 6.64 -11.93
C GLU A 2 1.05 6.45 -10.56
N GLU A 3 0.75 7.37 -9.67
CA GLU A 3 1.21 7.30 -8.30
C GLU A 3 0.04 7.51 -7.36
N LEU A 4 -0.14 6.60 -6.42
CA LEU A 4 -1.20 6.66 -5.42
C LEU A 4 -0.56 6.72 -4.04
N SER A 5 -1.06 7.62 -3.19
CA SER A 5 -0.58 7.75 -1.83
C SER A 5 -1.69 7.40 -0.85
N PHE A 6 -1.32 6.64 0.17
CA PHE A 6 -2.23 6.25 1.23
C PHE A 6 -1.54 6.42 2.57
N SER A 7 -2.34 6.57 3.61
CA SER A 7 -1.85 6.56 4.97
C SER A 7 -2.36 5.29 5.65
N VAL A 8 -1.47 4.56 6.30
CA VAL A 8 -1.85 3.32 7.01
C VAL A 8 -1.34 3.43 8.44
N PRO A 9 -2.12 4.09 9.31
CA PRO A 9 -1.65 4.37 10.68
C PRO A 9 -1.39 3.13 11.53
N GLY A 10 -1.95 2.00 11.16
CA GLY A 10 -1.74 0.74 11.89
C GLY A 10 -0.39 0.10 11.68
N MET A 11 0.42 0.59 10.73
CA MET A 11 1.76 0.06 10.51
C MET A 11 2.70 0.56 11.60
N THR A 12 3.18 -0.34 12.45
CA THR A 12 4.03 0.03 13.58
C THR A 12 5.38 -0.67 13.59
N CYS A 13 5.60 -1.62 12.70
CA CYS A 13 6.86 -2.37 12.65
C CYS A 13 7.13 -2.89 11.24
N GLY A 14 8.32 -3.44 11.06
CA GLY A 14 8.73 -3.97 9.75
C GLY A 14 7.86 -5.11 9.23
N HIS A 15 7.32 -5.93 10.12
CA HIS A 15 6.42 -7.01 9.72
C HIS A 15 5.13 -6.47 9.12
N CYS A 16 4.61 -5.39 9.70
CA CYS A 16 3.42 -4.72 9.19
C CYS A 16 3.68 -4.18 7.78
N VAL A 17 4.82 -3.52 7.61
CA VAL A 17 5.21 -2.98 6.30
C VAL A 17 5.31 -4.10 5.26
N ALA A 18 5.96 -5.20 5.61
CA ALA A 18 6.13 -6.33 4.70
C ALA A 18 4.78 -6.93 4.29
N ALA A 19 3.86 -7.05 5.24
CA ALA A 19 2.53 -7.60 4.97
C ALA A 19 1.74 -6.71 4.00
N VAL A 20 1.70 -5.42 4.28
CA VAL A 20 0.99 -4.45 3.43
C VAL A 20 1.62 -4.40 2.04
N ARG A 21 2.93 -4.28 1.98
CA ARG A 21 3.66 -4.20 0.73
C ARG A 21 3.44 -5.45 -0.11
N GLY A 22 3.56 -6.63 0.50
CA GLY A 22 3.38 -7.89 -0.20
C GLY A 22 1.99 -8.02 -0.82
N GLU A 23 0.96 -7.61 -0.10
CA GLU A 23 -0.40 -7.64 -0.63
C GLU A 23 -0.59 -6.65 -1.77
N ILE A 24 -0.04 -5.44 -1.63
CA ILE A 24 -0.17 -4.42 -2.68
C ILE A 24 0.56 -4.85 -3.94
N GLU A 25 1.71 -5.49 -3.81
CA GLU A 25 2.48 -5.95 -4.96
C GLU A 25 1.73 -6.99 -5.80
N LYS A 26 0.74 -7.63 -5.24
CA LYS A 26 -0.11 -8.59 -5.97
C LYS A 26 -1.16 -7.90 -6.83
N VAL A 27 -1.39 -6.63 -6.63
CA VAL A 27 -2.39 -5.89 -7.40
C VAL A 27 -1.92 -5.72 -8.85
N PRO A 28 -2.75 -6.05 -9.85
CA PRO A 28 -2.35 -5.88 -11.25
C PRO A 28 -2.01 -4.42 -11.55
N GLY A 29 -0.93 -4.23 -12.29
CA GLY A 29 -0.49 -2.90 -12.70
C GLY A 29 0.49 -2.22 -11.74
N VAL A 30 0.64 -2.74 -10.53
CA VAL A 30 1.59 -2.19 -9.56
C VAL A 30 3.01 -2.52 -9.98
N ARG A 31 3.85 -1.50 -10.07
CA ARG A 31 5.27 -1.66 -10.43
C ARG A 31 6.19 -1.50 -9.24
N ALA A 32 5.87 -0.59 -8.33
CA ALA A 32 6.70 -0.33 -7.17
C ALA A 32 5.83 0.10 -6.00
N VAL A 33 6.25 -0.26 -4.80
CA VAL A 33 5.58 0.15 -3.57
C VAL A 33 6.65 0.70 -2.64
N THR A 34 6.44 1.90 -2.14
CA THR A 34 7.32 2.54 -1.17
C THR A 34 6.54 2.75 0.12
N VAL A 35 7.11 2.35 1.23
CA VAL A 35 6.46 2.48 2.53
C VAL A 35 7.38 3.25 3.47
N ASP A 36 6.82 4.26 4.14
CA ASP A 36 7.53 5.06 5.13
C ASP A 36 6.90 4.85 6.50
N LEU A 37 7.65 4.27 7.41
CA LEU A 37 7.17 4.01 8.77
C LEU A 37 7.05 5.27 9.62
N GLU A 38 7.84 6.28 9.33
CA GLU A 38 7.78 7.54 10.09
C GLU A 38 6.46 8.26 9.89
N THR A 39 6.05 8.37 8.64
CA THR A 39 4.82 9.08 8.28
C THR A 39 3.64 8.14 8.11
N LYS A 40 3.87 6.84 8.14
CA LYS A 40 2.86 5.81 7.87
C LYS A 40 2.30 5.93 6.46
N ALA A 41 3.09 6.46 5.54
CA ALA A 41 2.68 6.67 4.16
C ALA A 41 3.04 5.48 3.29
N VAL A 42 2.15 5.15 2.37
CA VAL A 42 2.38 4.12 1.36
C VAL A 42 2.20 4.77 0.00
N VAL A 43 3.21 4.68 -0.84
CA VAL A 43 3.17 5.21 -2.20
C VAL A 43 3.25 4.03 -3.17
N VAL A 44 2.25 3.94 -4.03
CA VAL A 44 2.16 2.87 -5.03
C VAL A 44 2.32 3.49 -6.41
N THR A 45 3.26 2.96 -7.17
CA THR A 45 3.52 3.42 -8.53
C THR A 45 3.21 2.30 -9.51
N GLY A 46 2.55 2.64 -10.60
CA GLY A 46 2.23 1.64 -11.62
C GLY A 46 1.43 2.22 -12.77
N THR A 47 0.86 1.34 -13.58
CA THR A 47 0.05 1.70 -14.74
C THR A 47 -1.32 1.05 -14.59
N ASN A 48 -2.38 1.84 -14.75
CA ASN A 48 -3.77 1.37 -14.61
C ASN A 48 -4.04 0.74 -13.24
N VAL A 49 -3.46 1.33 -12.21
CA VAL A 49 -3.67 0.86 -10.84
C VAL A 49 -4.93 1.52 -10.28
N HIS A 50 -5.85 0.70 -9.80
CA HIS A 50 -7.09 1.20 -9.21
C HIS A 50 -6.91 1.40 -7.72
N ARG A 51 -7.27 2.59 -7.24
CA ARG A 51 -7.19 2.92 -5.83
C ARG A 51 -7.97 1.91 -4.97
N ALA A 52 -9.15 1.51 -5.43
CA ALA A 52 -9.97 0.54 -4.71
C ALA A 52 -9.27 -0.80 -4.55
N ALA A 53 -8.54 -1.23 -5.58
CA ALA A 53 -7.80 -2.49 -5.53
C ALA A 53 -6.65 -2.43 -4.50
N VAL A 54 -5.97 -1.29 -4.45
CA VAL A 54 -4.89 -1.09 -3.47
C VAL A 54 -5.44 -1.06 -2.05
N ARG A 55 -6.57 -0.39 -1.85
CA ARG A 55 -7.22 -0.36 -0.54
C ARG A 55 -7.66 -1.75 -0.10
N ALA A 56 -8.19 -2.53 -1.04
CA ALA A 56 -8.57 -3.92 -0.76
C ALA A 56 -7.35 -4.75 -0.36
N ALA A 57 -6.21 -4.51 -1.01
CA ALA A 57 -4.98 -5.22 -0.67
C ALA A 57 -4.52 -4.88 0.75
N VAL A 58 -4.62 -3.61 1.16
CA VAL A 58 -4.30 -3.20 2.52
C VAL A 58 -5.23 -3.86 3.53
N ASP A 59 -6.52 -3.95 3.20
CA ASP A 59 -7.52 -4.64 4.02
C ASP A 59 -7.17 -6.12 4.18
N GLU A 60 -6.75 -6.76 3.10
CA GLU A 60 -6.35 -8.18 3.13
C GLU A 60 -5.15 -8.40 4.05
N ALA A 61 -4.28 -7.42 4.17
CA ALA A 61 -3.15 -7.48 5.09
C ALA A 61 -3.56 -7.25 6.54
N GLY A 62 -4.82 -6.88 6.78
CA GLY A 62 -5.35 -6.65 8.12
C GLY A 62 -5.22 -5.21 8.61
N TYR A 63 -5.07 -4.26 7.69
CA TYR A 63 -4.90 -2.85 8.02
C TYR A 63 -5.92 -1.99 7.29
N GLU A 64 -6.03 -0.73 7.69
CA GLU A 64 -6.90 0.24 7.03
C GLU A 64 -6.07 1.29 6.33
N ALA A 65 -6.42 1.59 5.08
CA ALA A 65 -5.81 2.66 4.34
C ALA A 65 -6.68 3.91 4.41
N SER A 66 -6.05 5.06 4.60
CA SER A 66 -6.69 6.37 4.57
C SER A 66 -6.05 7.22 3.48
N GLY A 67 -6.85 8.03 2.85
CA GLY A 67 -6.31 8.96 1.85
C GLY A 67 -6.81 8.80 0.45
#